data_815650aa744f80012c4d43120de4b01f
#
_entry.id   815650aa744f80012c4d43120de4b01f
#
_cell.length_a   1.000
_cell.length_b   1.000
_cell.length_c   1.000
_cell.angle_alpha   90.00
_cell.angle_beta   90.00
_cell.angle_gamma   90.00
#
_symmetry.space_group_name_H-M   'P 1'
#
loop_
_entity.id
_entity.type
_entity.pdbx_description
1 polymer ?
#
loop_
_entity_poly.entity_id
_entity_poly.type
_entity_poly.pdbx_seq_one_letter_code
_entity_poly.pdbx_strand_id
1 'polypeptide(L)'
;MAKDFYSVLGVSKKASQDEIKKAHRKLVRQYHPDTNPDDKAAEERFKEIQQAYDTLGDPEKRKAYDSGGGIFGGAGAPGGNPFGGGGGQGGRFTGDISDIFSTIFSRGGDAGPGVSRGRDLETDARISFDDAMSGTQLSVTIPKSEHCPTCSGTGAEPGSATETCPRCNGRGIDAQGQGFFSISQPCPECAGTGQVIPNPCHTCQGSGLTHQTKRYKVNIPAGVKDGTRIRVAGKGEAGPRGAPAGDLFVTIQVAPSPIFKRLDDGNLEVTVPITVTEALRGGTVEVPTLNGTKRIRVQPGTQHGAIQRLKGEGPPKAGTKSRADIRYRLNIEIPKELTDDQRRAVDQLAETMNGYDPRAGLLKSARARAGQSQGGN
;
A
#
# COMPACT_ATOMS: atom_id res chain seq x y z
N MET A 1 -37.42 -7.53 -21.22
CA MET A 1 -36.98 -6.35 -22.03
C MET A 1 -35.70 -5.81 -21.40
N ALA A 2 -34.61 -5.75 -22.15
CA ALA A 2 -33.36 -5.18 -21.64
C ALA A 2 -33.57 -3.69 -21.34
N LYS A 3 -33.36 -3.25 -20.11
CA LYS A 3 -33.48 -1.83 -19.71
C LYS A 3 -32.34 -1.05 -20.36
N ASP A 4 -32.67 0.05 -21.04
CA ASP A 4 -31.69 0.97 -21.65
C ASP A 4 -30.91 1.67 -20.53
N PHE A 5 -29.58 1.60 -20.53
CA PHE A 5 -28.71 2.19 -19.50
C PHE A 5 -28.89 3.70 -19.34
N TYR A 6 -29.23 4.41 -20.42
CA TYR A 6 -29.58 5.83 -20.33
C TYR A 6 -30.84 6.06 -19.50
N SER A 7 -31.85 5.19 -19.66
CA SER A 7 -33.08 5.25 -18.89
C SER A 7 -32.87 4.90 -17.41
N VAL A 8 -31.94 4.00 -17.11
CA VAL A 8 -31.57 3.63 -15.73
C VAL A 8 -30.95 4.81 -14.99
N LEU A 9 -30.07 5.57 -15.66
CA LEU A 9 -29.47 6.78 -15.09
C LEU A 9 -30.37 8.02 -15.19
N GLY A 10 -31.49 7.95 -15.93
CA GLY A 10 -32.41 9.05 -16.12
C GLY A 10 -31.80 10.20 -16.95
N VAL A 11 -30.94 9.88 -17.91
CA VAL A 11 -30.28 10.85 -18.79
C VAL A 11 -30.60 10.62 -20.26
N SER A 12 -30.46 11.64 -21.11
CA SER A 12 -30.62 11.52 -22.55
C SER A 12 -29.48 10.73 -23.18
N LYS A 13 -29.73 10.03 -24.29
CA LYS A 13 -28.68 9.38 -25.11
C LYS A 13 -27.63 10.36 -25.63
N LYS A 14 -27.95 11.66 -25.68
CA LYS A 14 -27.02 12.74 -26.08
C LYS A 14 -26.32 13.38 -24.86
N ALA A 15 -26.52 12.89 -23.63
CA ALA A 15 -25.95 13.48 -22.46
C ALA A 15 -24.41 13.47 -22.50
N SER A 16 -23.80 14.50 -21.97
CA SER A 16 -22.36 14.63 -21.82
C SER A 16 -21.84 13.68 -20.73
N GLN A 17 -20.55 13.40 -20.72
CA GLN A 17 -19.92 12.57 -19.69
C GLN A 17 -20.09 13.15 -18.28
N ASP A 18 -20.08 14.48 -18.16
CA ASP A 18 -20.28 15.17 -16.89
C ASP A 18 -21.73 15.04 -16.38
N GLU A 19 -22.71 15.06 -17.28
CA GLU A 19 -24.12 14.82 -16.93
C GLU A 19 -24.35 13.39 -16.47
N ILE A 20 -23.77 12.41 -17.14
CA ILE A 20 -23.80 10.99 -16.74
C ILE A 20 -23.20 10.82 -15.34
N LYS A 21 -22.03 11.41 -15.11
CA LYS A 21 -21.33 11.36 -13.81
C LYS A 21 -22.11 12.05 -12.70
N LYS A 22 -22.78 13.15 -13.00
CA LYS A 22 -23.63 13.88 -12.05
C LYS A 22 -24.89 13.09 -11.69
N ALA A 23 -25.54 12.47 -12.69
CA ALA A 23 -26.70 11.62 -12.48
C ALA A 23 -26.36 10.39 -11.64
N HIS A 24 -25.27 9.70 -11.97
CA HIS A 24 -24.78 8.57 -11.18
C HIS A 24 -24.55 8.96 -9.72
N ARG A 25 -23.81 10.02 -9.42
CA ARG A 25 -23.55 10.46 -8.03
C ARG A 25 -24.84 10.77 -7.26
N LYS A 26 -25.86 11.31 -7.92
CA LYS A 26 -27.16 11.60 -7.31
C LYS A 26 -27.88 10.30 -6.94
N LEU A 27 -27.94 9.35 -7.87
CA LEU A 27 -28.64 8.07 -7.69
C LEU A 27 -27.94 7.17 -6.68
N VAL A 28 -26.59 7.11 -6.70
CA VAL A 28 -25.80 6.36 -5.71
C VAL A 28 -26.09 6.85 -4.29
N ARG A 29 -26.15 8.16 -4.06
CA ARG A 29 -26.51 8.69 -2.72
C ARG A 29 -27.93 8.35 -2.30
N GLN A 30 -28.86 8.29 -3.25
CA GLN A 30 -30.26 8.00 -2.99
C GLN A 30 -30.51 6.51 -2.66
N TYR A 31 -29.80 5.60 -3.33
CA TYR A 31 -29.98 4.15 -3.20
C TYR A 31 -28.81 3.45 -2.49
N HIS A 32 -27.97 4.21 -1.72
CA HIS A 32 -26.86 3.64 -1.00
C HIS A 32 -27.33 2.67 0.08
N PRO A 33 -26.69 1.49 0.23
CA PRO A 33 -27.11 0.50 1.24
C PRO A 33 -27.04 1.04 2.66
N ASP A 34 -26.09 1.94 3.00
CA ASP A 34 -26.02 2.56 4.33
C ASP A 34 -27.21 3.50 4.63
N THR A 35 -27.84 4.05 3.58
CA THR A 35 -28.98 4.96 3.73
C THR A 35 -30.31 4.22 3.67
N ASN A 36 -30.33 3.02 3.07
CA ASN A 36 -31.52 2.16 2.91
C ASN A 36 -31.21 0.74 3.39
N PRO A 37 -30.92 0.54 4.69
CA PRO A 37 -30.66 -0.78 5.24
C PRO A 37 -31.92 -1.65 5.09
N ASP A 38 -31.74 -2.89 4.63
CA ASP A 38 -32.78 -3.93 4.43
C ASP A 38 -33.79 -3.67 3.31
N ASP A 39 -33.64 -2.66 2.45
CA ASP A 39 -34.47 -2.44 1.27
C ASP A 39 -33.91 -3.16 0.04
N LYS A 40 -34.39 -4.35 -0.23
CA LYS A 40 -34.00 -5.17 -1.42
C LYS A 40 -34.25 -4.45 -2.74
N ALA A 41 -35.30 -3.63 -2.84
CA ALA A 41 -35.59 -2.88 -4.06
C ALA A 41 -34.56 -1.76 -4.29
N ALA A 42 -34.09 -1.11 -3.22
CA ALA A 42 -33.00 -0.13 -3.27
C ALA A 42 -31.67 -0.80 -3.65
N GLU A 43 -31.39 -2.01 -3.16
CA GLU A 43 -30.20 -2.78 -3.50
C GLU A 43 -30.18 -3.19 -4.98
N GLU A 44 -31.30 -3.69 -5.51
CA GLU A 44 -31.41 -4.01 -6.94
C GLU A 44 -31.24 -2.78 -7.81
N ARG A 45 -31.87 -1.66 -7.42
CA ARG A 45 -31.69 -0.38 -8.12
C ARG A 45 -30.26 0.11 -8.10
N PHE A 46 -29.58 -0.02 -6.98
CA PHE A 46 -28.16 0.34 -6.86
C PHE A 46 -27.28 -0.48 -7.82
N LYS A 47 -27.51 -1.79 -7.91
CA LYS A 47 -26.81 -2.68 -8.87
C LYS A 47 -27.04 -2.25 -10.32
N GLU A 48 -28.30 -1.94 -10.69
CA GLU A 48 -28.64 -1.45 -12.03
C GLU A 48 -27.93 -0.11 -12.37
N ILE A 49 -27.91 0.82 -11.40
CA ILE A 49 -27.25 2.14 -11.54
C ILE A 49 -25.74 1.98 -11.73
N GLN A 50 -25.11 1.09 -10.95
CA GLN A 50 -23.69 0.82 -11.04
C GLN A 50 -23.35 0.21 -12.41
N GLN A 51 -24.09 -0.78 -12.86
CA GLN A 51 -23.90 -1.41 -14.17
C GLN A 51 -24.07 -0.41 -15.32
N ALA A 52 -25.05 0.47 -15.25
CA ALA A 52 -25.28 1.51 -16.25
C ALA A 52 -24.10 2.48 -16.31
N TYR A 53 -23.56 2.89 -15.16
CA TYR A 53 -22.42 3.78 -15.10
C TYR A 53 -21.12 3.13 -15.56
N ASP A 54 -20.87 1.87 -15.25
CA ASP A 54 -19.70 1.13 -15.70
C ASP A 54 -19.61 1.01 -17.24
N THR A 55 -20.77 1.08 -17.89
CA THR A 55 -20.86 1.08 -19.37
C THR A 55 -20.81 2.49 -19.96
N LEU A 56 -21.57 3.44 -19.42
CA LEU A 56 -21.72 4.78 -19.99
C LEU A 56 -20.70 5.79 -19.47
N GLY A 57 -20.02 5.48 -18.34
CA GLY A 57 -19.02 6.33 -17.71
C GLY A 57 -17.68 6.37 -18.45
N ASP A 58 -17.39 5.36 -19.26
CA ASP A 58 -16.21 5.27 -20.11
C ASP A 58 -16.57 5.58 -21.56
N PRO A 59 -15.88 6.53 -22.24
CA PRO A 59 -16.18 6.91 -23.61
C PRO A 59 -16.08 5.77 -24.63
N GLU A 60 -15.15 4.83 -24.43
CA GLU A 60 -14.95 3.69 -25.34
C GLU A 60 -16.07 2.66 -25.18
N LYS A 61 -16.42 2.32 -23.93
CA LYS A 61 -17.53 1.41 -23.63
C LYS A 61 -18.88 1.98 -24.07
N ARG A 62 -19.08 3.29 -23.91
CA ARG A 62 -20.27 3.99 -24.38
C ARG A 62 -20.39 3.89 -25.90
N LYS A 63 -19.31 4.15 -26.65
CA LYS A 63 -19.31 3.99 -28.11
C LYS A 63 -19.65 2.57 -28.53
N ALA A 64 -19.08 1.57 -27.86
CA ALA A 64 -19.40 0.16 -28.13
C ALA A 64 -20.87 -0.16 -27.85
N TYR A 65 -21.43 0.37 -26.76
CA TYR A 65 -22.85 0.22 -26.43
C TYR A 65 -23.75 0.92 -27.46
N ASP A 66 -23.43 2.15 -27.87
CA ASP A 66 -24.19 2.95 -28.84
C ASP A 66 -24.10 2.39 -30.27
N SER A 67 -22.99 1.72 -30.63
CA SER A 67 -22.81 1.09 -31.94
C SER A 67 -23.55 -0.25 -32.11
N GLY A 68 -24.35 -0.67 -31.12
CA GLY A 68 -25.12 -1.90 -31.17
C GLY A 68 -24.30 -3.18 -30.95
N GLY A 69 -23.03 -3.07 -30.57
CA GLY A 69 -22.17 -4.16 -30.14
C GLY A 69 -22.51 -4.65 -28.73
N GLY A 70 -23.79 -4.73 -28.40
CA GLY A 70 -24.26 -5.15 -27.09
C GLY A 70 -23.93 -6.61 -26.82
N ILE A 71 -23.12 -6.86 -25.83
CA ILE A 71 -22.83 -8.18 -25.22
C ILE A 71 -24.13 -8.90 -24.76
N PHE A 72 -25.29 -8.21 -24.81
CA PHE A 72 -26.61 -8.73 -24.38
C PHE A 72 -27.69 -8.75 -25.45
N GLY A 73 -27.39 -8.47 -26.70
CA GLY A 73 -28.38 -8.39 -27.78
C GLY A 73 -28.05 -9.27 -28.99
N GLY A 74 -27.79 -10.54 -28.79
CA GLY A 74 -27.52 -11.48 -29.87
C GLY A 74 -28.66 -12.42 -30.11
N ALA A 75 -29.69 -11.98 -30.85
CA ALA A 75 -30.58 -12.92 -31.58
C ALA A 75 -30.31 -12.69 -33.08
N GLY A 76 -29.52 -13.59 -33.70
CA GLY A 76 -29.46 -13.70 -35.15
C GLY A 76 -28.07 -13.72 -35.79
N ALA A 77 -27.26 -14.73 -35.52
CA ALA A 77 -26.25 -15.20 -36.46
C ALA A 77 -26.04 -16.74 -36.25
N PRO A 78 -26.06 -17.55 -37.29
CA PRO A 78 -25.89 -18.99 -37.18
C PRO A 78 -24.41 -19.35 -37.09
N GLY A 79 -23.97 -19.77 -35.90
CA GLY A 79 -22.63 -20.33 -35.76
C GLY A 79 -21.91 -19.94 -34.49
N GLY A 80 -22.04 -20.71 -33.40
CA GLY A 80 -21.13 -20.68 -32.29
C GLY A 80 -21.70 -20.19 -30.97
N ASN A 81 -22.29 -21.10 -30.23
CA ASN A 81 -22.74 -20.92 -28.85
C ASN A 81 -21.55 -21.16 -27.89
N PRO A 82 -20.92 -20.13 -27.27
CA PRO A 82 -19.80 -20.37 -26.36
C PRO A 82 -20.24 -20.78 -24.94
N PHE A 83 -21.56 -20.92 -24.69
CA PHE A 83 -22.10 -21.24 -23.35
C PHE A 83 -23.07 -22.42 -23.32
N GLY A 84 -23.00 -23.30 -24.32
CA GLY A 84 -23.83 -24.49 -24.36
C GLY A 84 -23.03 -25.74 -24.06
N GLY A 85 -23.07 -26.24 -22.85
CA GLY A 85 -22.63 -27.61 -22.58
C GLY A 85 -22.16 -27.86 -21.16
N GLY A 86 -22.99 -28.52 -20.36
CA GLY A 86 -22.53 -29.25 -19.19
C GLY A 86 -23.25 -28.91 -17.87
N GLY A 87 -24.39 -29.61 -17.67
CA GLY A 87 -25.04 -29.65 -16.37
C GLY A 87 -24.19 -30.34 -15.31
N GLY A 88 -24.34 -29.96 -14.05
CA GLY A 88 -23.82 -30.71 -12.93
C GLY A 88 -23.51 -29.83 -11.69
N GLN A 89 -24.48 -29.84 -10.76
CA GLN A 89 -24.28 -29.79 -9.32
C GLN A 89 -23.75 -28.47 -8.70
N GLY A 90 -24.65 -27.70 -8.13
CA GLY A 90 -24.63 -26.95 -6.88
C GLY A 90 -23.29 -26.41 -6.37
N GLY A 91 -22.92 -25.21 -6.79
CA GLY A 91 -21.89 -24.42 -6.13
C GLY A 91 -22.34 -22.97 -6.05
N ARG A 92 -22.52 -22.45 -4.85
CA ARG A 92 -22.77 -21.02 -4.57
C ARG A 92 -21.61 -20.20 -5.10
N PHE A 93 -21.75 -19.60 -6.27
CA PHE A 93 -20.85 -18.56 -6.79
C PHE A 93 -21.26 -17.21 -6.18
N THR A 94 -20.67 -16.88 -5.05
CA THR A 94 -20.53 -15.51 -4.56
C THR A 94 -19.18 -14.98 -5.05
N GLY A 95 -19.02 -14.81 -6.35
CA GLY A 95 -17.83 -14.19 -6.97
C GLY A 95 -18.23 -12.87 -7.58
N ASP A 96 -17.49 -11.84 -7.21
CA ASP A 96 -17.64 -10.46 -7.66
C ASP A 96 -17.66 -10.39 -9.19
N ILE A 97 -18.72 -9.80 -9.77
CA ILE A 97 -18.90 -9.64 -11.22
C ILE A 97 -17.73 -8.85 -11.84
N SER A 98 -17.01 -8.09 -11.06
CA SER A 98 -15.83 -7.34 -11.49
C SER A 98 -14.64 -8.25 -11.86
N ASP A 99 -14.50 -9.41 -11.22
CA ASP A 99 -13.45 -10.39 -11.54
C ASP A 99 -13.75 -11.16 -12.84
N ILE A 100 -15.00 -11.41 -13.16
CA ILE A 100 -15.39 -12.02 -14.43
C ILE A 100 -15.19 -11.03 -15.58
N PHE A 101 -15.45 -9.75 -15.34
CA PHE A 101 -15.28 -8.71 -16.35
C PHE A 101 -13.80 -8.42 -16.63
N SER A 102 -12.94 -8.40 -15.61
CA SER A 102 -11.49 -8.24 -15.78
C SER A 102 -10.88 -9.43 -16.53
N THR A 103 -11.37 -10.65 -16.30
CA THR A 103 -10.90 -11.87 -16.96
C THR A 103 -11.33 -11.94 -18.43
N ILE A 104 -12.51 -11.42 -18.80
CA ILE A 104 -13.00 -11.43 -20.19
C ILE A 104 -12.37 -10.29 -20.99
N PHE A 105 -12.17 -9.13 -20.40
CA PHE A 105 -11.60 -7.96 -21.10
C PHE A 105 -10.07 -8.00 -21.22
N SER A 106 -9.37 -8.63 -20.30
CA SER A 106 -7.93 -8.88 -20.44
C SER A 106 -7.62 -9.97 -21.47
N ARG A 107 -8.63 -10.75 -21.92
CA ARG A 107 -8.47 -11.81 -22.91
C ARG A 107 -8.67 -11.35 -24.36
N GLY A 108 -9.08 -10.09 -24.58
CA GLY A 108 -9.33 -9.52 -25.91
C GLY A 108 -8.16 -8.74 -26.54
N GLY A 109 -7.01 -8.64 -25.85
CA GLY A 109 -5.77 -8.15 -26.44
C GLY A 109 -4.90 -9.33 -26.80
N ASP A 110 -4.61 -9.51 -28.08
CA ASP A 110 -3.69 -10.42 -28.76
C ASP A 110 -2.55 -10.94 -27.86
N ALA A 111 -2.87 -11.83 -26.93
CA ALA A 111 -1.91 -12.56 -26.14
C ALA A 111 -1.54 -13.83 -26.94
N GLY A 112 -0.70 -13.63 -27.93
CA GLY A 112 0.21 -14.71 -28.34
C GLY A 112 0.89 -15.30 -27.10
N PRO A 113 1.53 -16.49 -27.12
CA PRO A 113 2.12 -17.13 -25.95
C PRO A 113 3.03 -16.12 -25.25
N GLY A 114 2.48 -15.48 -24.20
CA GLY A 114 2.96 -14.20 -23.69
C GLY A 114 4.34 -14.35 -23.11
N VAL A 115 5.26 -13.61 -23.67
CA VAL A 115 6.59 -13.39 -23.08
C VAL A 115 6.34 -12.70 -21.74
N SER A 116 6.31 -13.47 -20.66
CA SER A 116 6.03 -12.96 -19.33
C SER A 116 7.14 -12.01 -18.88
N ARG A 117 6.76 -10.85 -18.36
CA ARG A 117 7.68 -9.92 -17.71
C ARG A 117 8.53 -10.65 -16.66
N GLY A 118 9.76 -10.20 -16.46
CA GLY A 118 10.63 -10.70 -15.40
C GLY A 118 9.99 -10.53 -14.02
N ARG A 119 10.39 -11.38 -13.08
CA ARG A 119 9.90 -11.33 -11.68
C ARG A 119 10.39 -10.09 -10.97
N ASP A 120 9.56 -9.56 -10.09
CA ASP A 120 9.96 -8.50 -9.19
C ASP A 120 10.89 -9.07 -8.11
N LEU A 121 11.84 -8.25 -7.66
CA LEU A 121 12.76 -8.58 -6.58
C LEU A 121 12.42 -7.74 -5.35
N GLU A 122 12.56 -8.34 -4.19
CA GLU A 122 12.36 -7.67 -2.90
C GLU A 122 13.62 -7.81 -2.05
N THR A 123 13.95 -6.74 -1.35
CA THR A 123 15.08 -6.71 -0.42
C THR A 123 14.83 -5.71 0.69
N ASP A 124 15.45 -5.95 1.84
CA ASP A 124 15.39 -5.04 2.98
C ASP A 124 16.66 -4.20 3.03
N ALA A 125 16.50 -2.96 3.45
CA ALA A 125 17.61 -2.04 3.66
C ALA A 125 17.47 -1.35 5.02
N ARG A 126 18.51 -1.40 5.85
CA ARG A 126 18.54 -0.76 7.16
C ARG A 126 19.25 0.58 7.06
N ILE A 127 18.64 1.59 7.68
CA ILE A 127 19.19 2.94 7.76
C ILE A 127 19.11 3.45 9.20
N SER A 128 19.94 4.43 9.53
CA SER A 128 19.85 5.12 10.82
C SER A 128 18.59 5.98 10.90
N PHE A 129 18.19 6.36 12.12
CA PHE A 129 17.09 7.30 12.33
C PHE A 129 17.41 8.67 11.68
N ASP A 130 18.65 9.14 11.80
CA ASP A 130 19.06 10.44 11.27
C ASP A 130 19.05 10.46 9.74
N ASP A 131 19.51 9.39 9.09
CA ASP A 131 19.39 9.21 7.65
C ASP A 131 17.93 9.17 7.19
N ALA A 132 17.06 8.52 7.96
CA ALA A 132 15.63 8.49 7.66
C ALA A 132 14.98 9.87 7.77
N MET A 133 15.44 10.72 8.68
CA MET A 133 14.90 12.09 8.85
C MET A 133 15.44 13.07 7.81
N SER A 134 16.71 12.99 7.46
CA SER A 134 17.38 13.88 6.49
C SER A 134 17.19 13.45 5.03
N GLY A 135 16.95 12.17 4.81
CA GLY A 135 17.03 11.52 3.50
C GLY A 135 18.46 11.15 3.15
N THR A 136 18.61 10.06 2.44
CA THR A 136 19.95 9.54 2.07
C THR A 136 19.91 8.77 0.76
N GLN A 137 21.06 8.51 0.18
CA GLN A 137 21.24 7.61 -0.95
C GLN A 137 21.92 6.34 -0.49
N LEU A 138 21.22 5.21 -0.60
CA LEU A 138 21.75 3.90 -0.21
C LEU A 138 22.15 3.09 -1.43
N SER A 139 23.27 2.36 -1.34
CA SER A 139 23.69 1.39 -2.33
C SER A 139 23.23 -0.01 -1.91
N VAL A 140 22.33 -0.59 -2.69
CA VAL A 140 21.80 -1.95 -2.46
C VAL A 140 22.42 -2.89 -3.47
N THR A 141 22.97 -4.01 -3.01
CA THR A 141 23.60 -5.04 -3.84
C THR A 141 22.70 -6.26 -3.87
N ILE A 142 22.25 -6.67 -5.05
CA ILE A 142 21.34 -7.80 -5.23
C ILE A 142 21.85 -8.76 -6.31
N PRO A 143 21.76 -10.07 -6.09
CA PRO A 143 21.90 -11.06 -7.15
C PRO A 143 20.65 -11.05 -8.01
N LYS A 144 20.81 -11.02 -9.33
CA LYS A 144 19.68 -11.08 -10.27
C LYS A 144 20.07 -11.76 -11.57
N SER A 145 19.06 -12.26 -12.28
CA SER A 145 19.21 -12.73 -13.63
C SER A 145 19.12 -11.54 -14.60
N GLU A 146 20.09 -11.44 -15.50
CA GLU A 146 20.11 -10.46 -16.60
C GLU A 146 20.16 -11.16 -17.94
N HIS A 147 19.79 -10.46 -19.00
CA HIS A 147 19.94 -10.99 -20.34
C HIS A 147 21.41 -11.28 -20.62
N CYS A 148 21.68 -12.45 -21.21
CA CYS A 148 23.01 -12.83 -21.59
C CYS A 148 23.60 -11.79 -22.55
N PRO A 149 24.79 -11.22 -22.27
CA PRO A 149 25.37 -10.19 -23.13
C PRO A 149 25.77 -10.71 -24.51
N THR A 150 26.04 -12.01 -24.62
CA THR A 150 26.47 -12.65 -25.87
C THR A 150 25.29 -12.82 -26.84
N CYS A 151 24.14 -13.29 -26.37
CA CYS A 151 22.99 -13.54 -27.23
C CYS A 151 21.85 -12.54 -27.02
N SER A 152 22.00 -11.52 -26.19
CA SER A 152 21.00 -10.51 -25.90
C SER A 152 19.62 -11.08 -25.45
N GLY A 153 19.65 -12.24 -24.80
CA GLY A 153 18.43 -12.88 -24.27
C GLY A 153 17.79 -13.92 -25.19
N THR A 154 18.27 -14.11 -26.43
CA THR A 154 17.70 -15.09 -27.37
C THR A 154 17.98 -16.55 -26.99
N GLY A 155 19.08 -16.80 -26.30
CA GLY A 155 19.57 -18.14 -25.99
C GLY A 155 20.33 -18.80 -27.14
N ALA A 156 20.26 -18.27 -28.36
CA ALA A 156 20.95 -18.79 -29.54
C ALA A 156 22.36 -18.18 -29.68
N GLU A 157 23.27 -18.92 -30.29
CA GLU A 157 24.60 -18.41 -30.67
C GLU A 157 24.48 -17.19 -31.58
N PRO A 158 25.31 -16.14 -31.43
CA PRO A 158 25.30 -15.00 -32.34
C PRO A 158 25.42 -15.43 -33.82
N GLY A 159 24.46 -14.97 -34.63
CA GLY A 159 24.34 -15.40 -36.05
C GLY A 159 23.46 -16.62 -36.28
N SER A 160 23.00 -17.29 -35.23
CA SER A 160 22.05 -18.39 -35.31
C SER A 160 20.62 -17.88 -34.93
N ALA A 161 19.60 -18.37 -35.67
CA ALA A 161 18.23 -18.04 -35.39
C ALA A 161 17.55 -19.14 -34.53
N THR A 162 16.56 -18.74 -33.74
CA THR A 162 15.65 -19.70 -33.09
C THR A 162 14.64 -20.20 -34.11
N GLU A 163 14.34 -21.48 -34.11
CA GLU A 163 13.39 -22.10 -35.01
C GLU A 163 12.08 -22.38 -34.34
N THR A 164 10.98 -22.31 -35.08
CA THR A 164 9.67 -22.70 -34.55
C THR A 164 9.68 -24.19 -34.27
N CYS A 165 9.25 -24.59 -33.07
CA CYS A 165 9.21 -26.00 -32.71
C CYS A 165 8.31 -26.78 -33.68
N PRO A 166 8.83 -27.80 -34.39
CA PRO A 166 8.06 -28.55 -35.39
C PRO A 166 6.93 -29.36 -34.76
N ARG A 167 7.10 -29.80 -33.51
CA ARG A 167 6.10 -30.64 -32.84
C ARG A 167 4.83 -29.88 -32.46
N CYS A 168 4.96 -28.70 -31.88
CA CYS A 168 3.84 -27.88 -31.42
C CYS A 168 3.54 -26.68 -32.33
N ASN A 169 4.26 -26.51 -33.43
CA ASN A 169 4.12 -25.40 -34.38
C ASN A 169 4.06 -24.02 -33.65
N GLY A 170 4.96 -23.81 -32.68
CA GLY A 170 5.05 -22.57 -31.95
C GLY A 170 4.09 -22.42 -30.77
N ARG A 171 3.13 -23.34 -30.57
CA ARG A 171 2.14 -23.23 -29.50
C ARG A 171 2.69 -23.46 -28.09
N GLY A 172 3.84 -24.12 -27.95
CA GLY A 172 4.44 -24.43 -26.63
C GLY A 172 3.72 -25.55 -25.86
N ILE A 173 2.52 -25.96 -26.29
CA ILE A 173 1.72 -27.00 -25.66
C ILE A 173 1.48 -28.14 -26.64
N ASP A 174 1.52 -29.35 -26.12
CA ASP A 174 1.14 -30.57 -26.83
C ASP A 174 -0.21 -31.02 -26.28
N ALA A 175 -1.25 -30.98 -27.15
CA ALA A 175 -2.57 -31.42 -26.79
C ALA A 175 -2.68 -32.91 -27.12
N GLN A 176 -2.35 -33.78 -26.18
CA GLN A 176 -2.67 -35.18 -26.28
C GLN A 176 -4.09 -35.42 -25.72
N GLY A 177 -5.06 -35.54 -26.60
CA GLY A 177 -6.43 -35.80 -26.20
C GLY A 177 -7.05 -36.90 -27.09
N GLN A 178 -7.39 -38.02 -26.49
CA GLN A 178 -8.39 -38.92 -27.04
C GLN A 178 -9.73 -38.63 -26.33
N GLY A 179 -10.66 -38.02 -27.04
CA GLY A 179 -12.01 -37.80 -26.52
C GLY A 179 -12.21 -36.48 -25.74
N PHE A 180 -13.21 -36.44 -24.91
CA PHE A 180 -13.75 -35.28 -24.20
C PHE A 180 -12.79 -34.58 -23.16
N PHE A 181 -11.63 -35.19 -22.87
CA PHE A 181 -10.66 -34.66 -21.94
C PHE A 181 -9.31 -34.46 -22.65
N SER A 182 -9.03 -33.22 -23.09
CA SER A 182 -7.72 -32.85 -23.57
C SER A 182 -6.93 -32.23 -22.40
N ILE A 183 -5.91 -32.92 -21.92
CA ILE A 183 -4.95 -32.37 -20.95
C ILE A 183 -3.86 -31.67 -21.75
N SER A 184 -3.78 -30.35 -21.65
CA SER A 184 -2.71 -29.55 -22.22
C SER A 184 -1.44 -29.74 -21.42
N GLN A 185 -0.41 -30.35 -21.98
CA GLN A 185 0.91 -30.51 -21.38
C GLN A 185 1.93 -29.63 -22.11
N PRO A 186 2.97 -29.11 -21.40
CA PRO A 186 4.06 -28.45 -22.07
C PRO A 186 4.67 -29.37 -23.12
N CYS A 187 4.93 -28.84 -24.32
CA CYS A 187 5.54 -29.62 -25.41
C CYS A 187 6.89 -30.18 -24.96
N PRO A 188 7.13 -31.49 -24.99
CA PRO A 188 8.35 -32.09 -24.47
C PRO A 188 9.60 -31.72 -25.28
N GLU A 189 9.46 -31.32 -26.53
CA GLU A 189 10.59 -30.94 -27.38
C GLU A 189 11.07 -29.51 -27.12
N CYS A 190 10.16 -28.57 -26.89
CA CYS A 190 10.51 -27.17 -26.62
C CYS A 190 10.28 -26.78 -25.16
N ALA A 191 9.90 -27.70 -24.28
CA ALA A 191 9.62 -27.44 -22.86
C ALA A 191 8.66 -26.26 -22.64
N GLY A 192 7.66 -26.10 -23.48
CA GLY A 192 6.67 -25.02 -23.38
C GLY A 192 7.08 -23.71 -24.06
N THR A 193 8.25 -23.63 -24.65
CA THR A 193 8.76 -22.39 -25.25
C THR A 193 8.21 -22.08 -26.63
N GLY A 194 7.70 -23.07 -27.33
CA GLY A 194 7.27 -22.96 -28.74
C GLY A 194 8.40 -22.84 -29.75
N GLN A 195 9.66 -22.72 -29.30
CA GLN A 195 10.83 -22.56 -30.14
C GLN A 195 11.94 -23.56 -29.76
N VAL A 196 12.75 -23.96 -30.71
CA VAL A 196 13.94 -24.81 -30.56
C VAL A 196 15.16 -23.98 -30.90
N ILE A 197 16.22 -24.17 -30.17
CA ILE A 197 17.51 -23.49 -30.38
C ILE A 197 18.50 -24.52 -30.90
N PRO A 198 18.75 -24.62 -32.22
CA PRO A 198 19.69 -25.60 -32.78
C PRO A 198 21.12 -25.42 -32.27
N ASN A 199 21.58 -24.17 -32.17
CA ASN A 199 22.87 -23.82 -31.67
C ASN A 199 22.76 -22.98 -30.41
N PRO A 200 22.81 -23.58 -29.19
CA PRO A 200 22.71 -22.84 -27.95
C PRO A 200 23.90 -21.96 -27.70
N CYS A 201 23.69 -20.75 -27.20
CA CYS A 201 24.73 -19.79 -26.85
C CYS A 201 25.70 -20.39 -25.82
N HIS A 202 26.98 -20.35 -26.09
CA HIS A 202 28.04 -20.92 -25.23
C HIS A 202 28.08 -20.30 -23.83
N THR A 203 27.69 -19.02 -23.68
CA THR A 203 27.73 -18.30 -22.39
C THR A 203 26.57 -18.69 -21.47
N CYS A 204 25.33 -18.80 -21.98
CA CYS A 204 24.14 -19.07 -21.20
C CYS A 204 23.55 -20.45 -21.41
N GLN A 205 24.14 -21.27 -22.28
CA GLN A 205 23.72 -22.64 -22.59
C GLN A 205 22.22 -22.74 -22.98
N GLY A 206 21.76 -21.77 -23.78
CA GLY A 206 20.37 -21.73 -24.26
C GLY A 206 19.36 -21.02 -23.34
N SER A 207 19.73 -20.69 -22.11
CA SER A 207 18.80 -20.03 -21.16
C SER A 207 18.47 -18.59 -21.52
N GLY A 208 19.33 -17.90 -22.27
CA GLY A 208 19.22 -16.48 -22.58
C GLY A 208 19.53 -15.56 -21.38
N LEU A 209 19.77 -16.12 -20.19
CA LEU A 209 19.99 -15.38 -18.95
C LEU A 209 21.33 -15.72 -18.31
N THR A 210 21.91 -14.76 -17.61
CA THR A 210 23.12 -14.93 -16.79
C THR A 210 22.87 -14.34 -15.39
N HIS A 211 23.40 -15.02 -14.37
CA HIS A 211 23.30 -14.53 -12.99
C HIS A 211 24.43 -13.54 -12.70
N GLN A 212 24.07 -12.36 -12.26
CA GLN A 212 25.02 -11.30 -11.92
C GLN A 212 24.61 -10.60 -10.63
N THR A 213 25.60 -10.12 -9.88
CA THR A 213 25.37 -9.27 -8.72
C THR A 213 25.46 -7.81 -9.15
N LYS A 214 24.35 -7.07 -8.98
CA LYS A 214 24.29 -5.65 -9.36
C LYS A 214 24.11 -4.76 -8.14
N ARG A 215 24.77 -3.61 -8.20
CA ARG A 215 24.64 -2.56 -7.19
C ARG A 215 23.77 -1.43 -7.73
N TYR A 216 22.70 -1.09 -7.00
CA TYR A 216 21.80 -0.01 -7.36
C TYR A 216 21.83 1.08 -6.29
N LYS A 217 21.85 2.33 -6.73
CA LYS A 217 21.68 3.49 -5.84
C LYS A 217 20.20 3.77 -5.68
N VAL A 218 19.70 3.72 -4.46
CA VAL A 218 18.31 3.97 -4.11
C VAL A 218 18.24 5.27 -3.33
N ASN A 219 17.49 6.23 -3.81
CA ASN A 219 17.26 7.50 -3.11
C ASN A 219 16.13 7.33 -2.11
N ILE A 220 16.44 7.56 -0.85
CA ILE A 220 15.50 7.48 0.26
C ILE A 220 15.05 8.91 0.60
N PRO A 221 13.77 9.25 0.45
CA PRO A 221 13.29 10.60 0.76
C PRO A 221 13.37 10.90 2.25
N ALA A 222 13.60 12.17 2.58
CA ALA A 222 13.60 12.62 3.96
C ALA A 222 12.22 12.40 4.62
N GLY A 223 12.25 11.99 5.90
CA GLY A 223 11.03 11.69 6.65
C GLY A 223 10.41 10.33 6.35
N VAL A 224 11.13 9.41 5.71
CA VAL A 224 10.66 8.04 5.43
C VAL A 224 10.24 7.33 6.72
N LYS A 225 9.16 6.54 6.66
CA LYS A 225 8.70 5.73 7.79
C LYS A 225 9.33 4.34 7.75
N ASP A 226 9.44 3.72 8.91
CA ASP A 226 9.79 2.30 9.01
C ASP A 226 8.80 1.46 8.21
N GLY A 227 9.28 0.41 7.53
CA GLY A 227 8.49 -0.44 6.66
C GLY A 227 8.11 0.20 5.30
N THR A 228 8.58 1.40 4.98
CA THR A 228 8.29 2.02 3.68
C THR A 228 8.91 1.23 2.55
N ARG A 229 8.10 0.87 1.56
CA ARG A 229 8.52 0.14 0.36
C ARG A 229 8.78 1.11 -0.80
N ILE A 230 10.03 1.14 -1.28
CA ILE A 230 10.47 1.99 -2.39
C ILE A 230 10.60 1.14 -3.64
N ARG A 231 9.90 1.52 -4.72
CA ARG A 231 9.96 0.86 -6.02
C ARG A 231 11.07 1.46 -6.88
N VAL A 232 11.92 0.62 -7.42
CA VAL A 232 12.94 0.98 -8.43
C VAL A 232 12.57 0.27 -9.73
N ALA A 233 11.97 1.01 -10.65
CA ALA A 233 11.40 0.46 -11.88
C ALA A 233 12.45 -0.21 -12.77
N GLY A 234 12.12 -1.40 -13.32
CA GLY A 234 12.95 -2.14 -14.26
C GLY A 234 14.25 -2.72 -13.67
N LYS A 235 14.36 -2.81 -12.32
CA LYS A 235 15.55 -3.34 -11.65
C LYS A 235 15.33 -4.74 -11.03
N GLY A 236 14.19 -5.37 -11.31
CA GLY A 236 13.93 -6.76 -11.00
C GLY A 236 14.69 -7.73 -11.91
N GLU A 237 14.30 -9.01 -11.93
CA GLU A 237 14.87 -10.01 -12.82
C GLU A 237 14.54 -9.70 -14.28
N ALA A 238 15.44 -10.07 -15.18
CA ALA A 238 15.18 -10.00 -16.61
C ALA A 238 14.05 -10.96 -17.00
N GLY A 239 13.19 -10.53 -17.89
CA GLY A 239 12.19 -11.40 -18.49
C GLY A 239 12.83 -12.39 -19.47
N PRO A 240 12.23 -13.57 -19.65
CA PRO A 240 12.71 -14.54 -20.61
C PRO A 240 12.63 -13.97 -22.04
N ARG A 241 13.58 -14.37 -22.90
CA ARG A 241 13.59 -14.03 -24.34
C ARG A 241 13.50 -12.53 -24.66
N GLY A 242 14.19 -11.68 -23.92
CA GLY A 242 14.18 -10.24 -24.16
C GLY A 242 12.96 -9.51 -23.62
N ALA A 243 12.08 -10.18 -22.86
CA ALA A 243 10.98 -9.54 -22.18
C ALA A 243 11.44 -8.47 -21.18
N PRO A 244 10.61 -7.46 -20.90
CA PRO A 244 10.93 -6.43 -19.93
C PRO A 244 11.26 -7.02 -18.55
N ALA A 245 12.23 -6.40 -17.88
CA ALA A 245 12.57 -6.77 -16.50
C ALA A 245 11.44 -6.42 -15.53
N GLY A 246 11.38 -7.13 -14.41
CA GLY A 246 10.56 -6.79 -13.26
C GLY A 246 11.05 -5.52 -12.57
N ASP A 247 10.47 -5.21 -11.41
CA ASP A 247 10.88 -4.10 -10.57
C ASP A 247 11.64 -4.59 -9.34
N LEU A 248 12.43 -3.71 -8.75
CA LEU A 248 13.03 -3.94 -7.45
C LEU A 248 12.25 -3.15 -6.41
N PHE A 249 11.84 -3.82 -5.35
CA PHE A 249 11.23 -3.22 -4.18
C PHE A 249 12.19 -3.29 -3.01
N VAL A 250 12.45 -2.14 -2.42
CA VAL A 250 13.34 -2.02 -1.26
C VAL A 250 12.49 -1.60 -0.05
N THR A 251 12.39 -2.47 0.94
CA THR A 251 11.70 -2.17 2.20
C THR A 251 12.70 -1.54 3.16
N ILE A 252 12.39 -0.33 3.61
CA ILE A 252 13.28 0.44 4.48
C ILE A 252 12.99 0.09 5.93
N GLN A 253 14.00 -0.40 6.65
CA GLN A 253 13.99 -0.63 8.09
C GLN A 253 14.73 0.51 8.77
N VAL A 254 14.03 1.31 9.58
CA VAL A 254 14.61 2.44 10.30
C VAL A 254 15.02 2.01 11.69
N ALA A 255 16.30 2.17 12.02
CA ALA A 255 16.78 1.91 13.37
C ALA A 255 16.11 2.86 14.39
N PRO A 256 15.71 2.37 15.57
CA PRO A 256 15.13 3.23 16.60
C PRO A 256 16.14 4.27 17.10
N SER A 257 15.66 5.47 17.36
CA SER A 257 16.48 6.50 18.02
C SER A 257 16.42 6.36 19.54
N PRO A 258 17.51 6.55 20.26
CA PRO A 258 17.50 6.60 21.73
C PRO A 258 16.81 7.85 22.29
N ILE A 259 16.65 8.90 21.48
CA ILE A 259 16.14 10.21 21.90
C ILE A 259 14.74 10.46 21.36
N PHE A 260 14.53 10.17 20.08
CA PHE A 260 13.30 10.52 19.37
C PHE A 260 12.39 9.31 19.18
N LYS A 261 11.15 9.41 19.62
CA LYS A 261 10.09 8.45 19.32
C LYS A 261 9.19 9.02 18.24
N ARG A 262 9.05 8.32 17.13
CA ARG A 262 8.11 8.73 16.08
C ARG A 262 6.69 8.32 16.45
N LEU A 263 5.75 9.25 16.33
CA LEU A 263 4.33 9.03 16.56
C LEU A 263 3.61 8.70 15.24
N ASP A 264 2.41 8.11 15.34
CA ASP A 264 1.61 7.71 14.18
C ASP A 264 1.20 8.90 13.30
N ASP A 265 1.00 10.08 13.90
CA ASP A 265 0.69 11.34 13.21
C ASP A 265 1.91 11.97 12.49
N GLY A 266 3.07 11.30 12.55
CA GLY A 266 4.32 11.71 11.92
C GLY A 266 5.13 12.73 12.71
N ASN A 267 4.65 13.21 13.88
CA ASN A 267 5.42 14.04 14.80
C ASN A 267 6.48 13.20 15.54
N LEU A 268 7.44 13.87 16.14
CA LEU A 268 8.40 13.24 17.04
C LEU A 268 8.03 13.57 18.49
N GLU A 269 8.27 12.62 19.38
CA GLU A 269 8.18 12.82 20.83
C GLU A 269 9.56 12.62 21.46
N VAL A 270 9.89 13.50 22.39
CA VAL A 270 11.10 13.43 23.21
C VAL A 270 10.70 13.58 24.67
N THR A 271 11.16 12.66 25.50
CA THR A 271 11.00 12.78 26.96
C THR A 271 12.16 13.62 27.51
N VAL A 272 11.82 14.76 28.12
CA VAL A 272 12.79 15.69 28.68
C VAL A 272 12.68 15.67 30.20
N PRO A 273 13.71 15.21 30.90
CA PRO A 273 13.75 15.33 32.35
C PRO A 273 13.92 16.82 32.75
N ILE A 274 13.10 17.27 33.69
CA ILE A 274 13.20 18.59 34.30
C ILE A 274 13.24 18.44 35.82
N THR A 275 13.91 19.36 36.47
CA THR A 275 13.98 19.39 37.93
C THR A 275 12.67 19.89 38.56
N VAL A 276 12.44 19.54 39.82
CA VAL A 276 11.30 20.04 40.61
C VAL A 276 11.29 21.56 40.64
N THR A 277 12.46 22.19 40.78
CA THR A 277 12.60 23.65 40.82
C THR A 277 12.26 24.33 39.49
N GLU A 278 12.64 23.70 38.35
CA GLU A 278 12.22 24.17 37.01
C GLU A 278 10.72 24.04 36.82
N ALA A 279 10.12 22.95 37.31
CA ALA A 279 8.69 22.74 37.23
C ALA A 279 7.89 23.77 38.05
N LEU A 280 8.35 24.11 39.24
CA LEU A 280 7.69 25.08 40.15
C LEU A 280 7.87 26.53 39.69
N ARG A 281 9.11 26.93 39.42
CA ARG A 281 9.47 28.34 39.13
C ARG A 281 9.36 28.69 37.66
N GLY A 282 9.33 27.68 36.80
CA GLY A 282 9.62 27.83 35.38
C GLY A 282 11.12 28.07 35.14
N GLY A 283 11.48 28.06 33.87
CA GLY A 283 12.88 28.24 33.48
C GLY A 283 13.07 28.04 31.98
N THR A 284 14.33 28.08 31.57
CA THR A 284 14.72 27.76 30.20
C THR A 284 15.52 26.47 30.19
N VAL A 285 15.03 25.49 29.45
CA VAL A 285 15.64 24.17 29.35
C VAL A 285 16.12 23.95 27.92
N GLU A 286 17.29 23.37 27.77
CA GLU A 286 17.84 23.01 26.48
C GLU A 286 17.31 21.61 26.06
N VAL A 287 16.82 21.51 24.84
CA VAL A 287 16.21 20.30 24.33
C VAL A 287 16.79 19.91 22.98
N PRO A 288 16.90 18.61 22.67
CA PRO A 288 17.41 18.13 21.40
C PRO A 288 16.41 18.38 20.27
N THR A 289 16.92 18.73 19.10
CA THR A 289 16.18 18.80 17.84
C THR A 289 16.90 17.95 16.79
N LEU A 290 16.30 17.77 15.60
CA LEU A 290 16.97 17.07 14.50
C LEU A 290 18.25 17.76 14.00
N ASN A 291 18.40 19.07 14.28
CA ASN A 291 19.53 19.87 13.80
C ASN A 291 20.37 20.45 14.95
N GLY A 292 20.47 19.74 16.06
CA GLY A 292 21.21 20.20 17.27
C GLY A 292 20.29 20.45 18.46
N THR A 293 20.53 21.49 19.24
CA THR A 293 19.76 21.80 20.44
C THR A 293 19.04 23.14 20.32
N LYS A 294 17.92 23.30 21.04
CA LYS A 294 17.18 24.55 21.18
C LYS A 294 16.76 24.79 22.63
N ARG A 295 16.61 26.06 23.01
CA ARG A 295 16.09 26.42 24.31
C ARG A 295 14.60 26.64 24.26
N ILE A 296 13.86 25.94 25.15
CA ILE A 296 12.42 26.11 25.34
C ILE A 296 12.14 26.69 26.73
N ARG A 297 11.07 27.46 26.86
CA ARG A 297 10.66 28.05 28.14
C ARG A 297 9.63 27.14 28.81
N VAL A 298 9.99 26.59 29.96
CA VAL A 298 9.07 25.86 30.84
C VAL A 298 8.27 26.86 31.64
N GLN A 299 6.96 26.74 31.69
CA GLN A 299 6.09 27.63 32.45
C GLN A 299 6.12 27.28 33.95
N PRO A 300 5.99 28.27 34.86
CA PRO A 300 5.81 27.99 36.28
C PRO A 300 4.58 27.10 36.52
N GLY A 301 4.68 26.12 37.42
CA GLY A 301 3.60 25.17 37.71
C GLY A 301 3.40 24.07 36.69
N THR A 302 4.40 23.81 35.83
CA THR A 302 4.37 22.73 34.84
C THR A 302 4.20 21.39 35.53
N GLN A 303 3.18 20.63 35.11
CA GLN A 303 2.88 19.32 35.68
C GLN A 303 3.71 18.20 35.01
N HIS A 304 3.93 17.12 35.75
CA HIS A 304 4.57 15.92 35.20
C HIS A 304 3.82 15.39 33.98
N GLY A 305 4.55 15.08 32.91
CA GLY A 305 3.97 14.60 31.66
C GLY A 305 3.38 15.71 30.77
N ALA A 306 3.51 16.98 31.14
CA ALA A 306 3.08 18.11 30.31
C ALA A 306 3.78 18.08 28.95
N ILE A 307 3.03 18.35 27.88
CA ILE A 307 3.54 18.29 26.50
C ILE A 307 3.71 19.72 25.97
N GLN A 308 4.93 20.04 25.59
CA GLN A 308 5.26 21.28 24.90
C GLN A 308 5.61 20.98 23.43
N ARG A 309 5.00 21.73 22.50
CA ARG A 309 5.17 21.50 21.06
C ARG A 309 6.10 22.55 20.44
N LEU A 310 7.12 22.09 19.75
CA LEU A 310 7.98 22.92 18.92
C LEU A 310 7.58 22.70 17.44
N LYS A 311 6.96 23.74 16.85
CA LYS A 311 6.37 23.64 15.51
C LYS A 311 7.43 23.63 14.41
N GLY A 312 7.26 22.77 13.42
CA GLY A 312 8.06 22.74 12.19
C GLY A 312 9.50 22.23 12.34
N GLU A 313 9.86 21.68 13.49
CA GLU A 313 11.22 21.16 13.75
C GLU A 313 11.32 19.63 13.60
N GLY A 314 10.21 18.98 13.32
CA GLY A 314 10.16 17.54 13.04
C GLY A 314 10.57 17.19 11.60
N PRO A 315 10.38 15.93 11.17
CA PRO A 315 10.70 15.49 9.83
C PRO A 315 9.80 16.13 8.77
N PRO A 316 10.24 16.20 7.51
CA PRO A 316 9.40 16.67 6.43
C PRO A 316 8.22 15.71 6.25
N LYS A 317 7.06 16.27 5.93
CA LYS A 317 5.84 15.49 5.63
C LYS A 317 5.84 15.09 4.16
N ALA A 318 5.58 13.81 3.88
CA ALA A 318 5.53 13.31 2.52
C ALA A 318 4.56 14.11 1.64
N GLY A 319 4.99 14.47 0.43
CA GLY A 319 4.18 15.20 -0.56
C GLY A 319 3.93 16.69 -0.26
N THR A 320 4.51 17.25 0.80
CA THR A 320 4.33 18.67 1.16
C THR A 320 5.67 19.33 1.49
N LYS A 321 5.70 20.67 1.41
CA LYS A 321 6.87 21.47 1.89
C LYS A 321 6.85 21.68 3.40
N SER A 322 5.81 21.23 4.11
CA SER A 322 5.66 21.41 5.54
C SER A 322 6.46 20.35 6.33
N ARG A 323 6.89 20.70 7.51
CA ARG A 323 7.55 19.80 8.46
C ARG A 323 6.57 19.41 9.57
N ALA A 324 6.78 18.27 10.16
CA ALA A 324 6.10 17.84 11.38
C ALA A 324 6.65 18.63 12.60
N ASP A 325 6.08 18.37 13.76
CA ASP A 325 6.49 19.03 14.99
C ASP A 325 7.27 18.06 15.87
N ILE A 326 8.01 18.63 16.84
CA ILE A 326 8.57 17.86 17.97
C ILE A 326 7.72 18.17 19.21
N ARG A 327 7.30 17.12 19.91
CA ARG A 327 6.59 17.18 21.19
C ARG A 327 7.55 16.81 22.30
N TYR A 328 7.77 17.72 23.23
CA TYR A 328 8.56 17.48 24.43
C TYR A 328 7.63 17.12 25.57
N ARG A 329 7.74 15.88 26.04
CA ARG A 329 7.06 15.43 27.26
C ARG A 329 7.95 15.73 28.44
N LEU A 330 7.56 16.70 29.27
CA LEU A 330 8.31 17.15 30.42
C LEU A 330 8.06 16.21 31.60
N ASN A 331 9.09 15.46 31.98
CA ASN A 331 9.04 14.56 33.12
C ASN A 331 9.81 15.14 34.30
N ILE A 332 9.09 15.38 35.39
CA ILE A 332 9.72 15.88 36.63
C ILE A 332 10.54 14.74 37.22
N GLU A 333 11.83 14.96 37.37
CA GLU A 333 12.75 14.02 37.97
C GLU A 333 13.08 14.47 39.39
N ILE A 334 12.85 13.58 40.35
CA ILE A 334 13.12 13.80 41.77
C ILE A 334 14.45 13.13 42.10
N PRO A 335 15.45 13.86 42.63
CA PRO A 335 16.72 13.29 43.01
C PRO A 335 16.53 12.25 44.13
N LYS A 336 17.20 11.10 44.00
CA LYS A 336 17.11 10.02 44.96
C LYS A 336 17.79 10.36 46.31
N GLU A 337 18.84 11.15 46.24
CA GLU A 337 19.63 11.59 47.40
C GLU A 337 19.64 13.11 47.49
N LEU A 338 19.44 13.62 48.65
CA LEU A 338 19.48 15.05 48.95
C LEU A 338 20.62 15.35 49.91
N THR A 339 21.33 16.46 49.69
CA THR A 339 22.26 17.01 50.69
C THR A 339 21.47 17.53 51.89
N ASP A 340 22.14 17.77 53.02
CA ASP A 340 21.49 18.29 54.25
C ASP A 340 20.89 19.68 54.01
N ASP A 341 21.54 20.53 53.19
CA ASP A 341 21.01 21.83 52.82
C ASP A 341 19.76 21.72 51.93
N GLN A 342 19.78 20.82 50.98
CA GLN A 342 18.60 20.55 50.13
C GLN A 342 17.43 20.00 50.94
N ARG A 343 17.70 19.11 51.91
CA ARG A 343 16.66 18.54 52.79
C ARG A 343 16.01 19.65 53.63
N ARG A 344 16.84 20.52 54.25
CA ARG A 344 16.32 21.69 55.00
C ARG A 344 15.45 22.61 54.13
N ALA A 345 15.85 22.86 52.89
CA ALA A 345 15.05 23.68 51.97
C ALA A 345 13.71 23.01 51.57
N VAL A 346 13.72 21.69 51.40
CA VAL A 346 12.48 20.93 51.13
C VAL A 346 11.55 20.93 52.36
N ASP A 347 12.08 20.80 53.57
CA ASP A 347 11.31 20.86 54.81
C ASP A 347 10.65 22.25 54.97
N GLN A 348 11.37 23.33 54.73
CA GLN A 348 10.81 24.69 54.71
C GLN A 348 9.72 24.88 53.67
N LEU A 349 9.90 24.31 52.46
CA LEU A 349 8.90 24.37 51.43
C LEU A 349 7.63 23.60 51.86
N ALA A 350 7.80 22.41 52.47
CA ALA A 350 6.68 21.61 52.97
C ALA A 350 5.84 22.37 54.02
N GLU A 351 6.51 23.10 54.92
CA GLU A 351 5.85 23.94 55.93
C GLU A 351 5.00 25.05 55.27
N THR A 352 5.52 25.71 54.23
CA THR A 352 4.79 26.77 53.52
C THR A 352 3.62 26.26 52.68
N MET A 353 3.66 24.99 52.29
CA MET A 353 2.58 24.32 51.51
C MET A 353 1.55 23.62 52.39
N ASN A 354 1.61 23.79 53.71
CA ASN A 354 0.60 23.24 54.62
C ASN A 354 -0.82 23.68 54.24
N GLY A 355 -1.74 22.73 54.11
CA GLY A 355 -3.14 22.96 53.71
C GLY A 355 -3.46 22.62 52.26
N TYR A 356 -2.44 22.36 51.41
CA TYR A 356 -2.70 21.85 50.06
C TYR A 356 -2.70 20.32 50.05
N ASP A 357 -3.92 19.73 49.90
CA ASP A 357 -4.07 18.28 49.74
C ASP A 357 -4.52 17.92 48.32
N PRO A 358 -3.60 17.46 47.47
CA PRO A 358 -3.92 17.06 46.09
C PRO A 358 -4.89 15.85 46.01
N ARG A 359 -5.08 15.12 47.11
CA ARG A 359 -5.95 13.94 47.19
C ARG A 359 -7.36 14.27 47.66
N ALA A 360 -7.66 15.47 48.08
CA ALA A 360 -8.95 15.88 48.61
C ALA A 360 -10.12 15.52 47.70
N GLY A 361 -9.99 15.76 46.40
CA GLY A 361 -11.01 15.41 45.40
C GLY A 361 -11.19 13.90 45.23
N LEU A 362 -10.13 13.14 45.22
CA LEU A 362 -10.14 11.66 45.10
C LEU A 362 -10.80 11.03 46.35
N LEU A 363 -10.42 11.50 47.54
CA LEU A 363 -10.97 11.00 48.80
C LEU A 363 -12.45 11.34 48.96
N LYS A 364 -12.90 12.52 48.54
CA LYS A 364 -14.32 12.92 48.50
C LYS A 364 -15.12 11.98 47.61
N SER A 365 -14.62 11.67 46.42
CA SER A 365 -15.29 10.74 45.49
C SER A 365 -15.34 9.31 46.01
N ALA A 366 -14.28 8.83 46.65
CA ALA A 366 -14.23 7.49 47.27
C ALA A 366 -15.22 7.37 48.42
N ARG A 367 -15.31 8.39 49.29
CA ARG A 367 -16.29 8.41 50.41
C ARG A 367 -17.73 8.45 49.91
N ALA A 368 -18.04 9.20 48.84
CA ALA A 368 -19.35 9.24 48.24
C ALA A 368 -19.79 7.86 47.68
N ARG A 369 -18.86 7.11 47.06
CA ARG A 369 -19.16 5.74 46.59
C ARG A 369 -19.41 4.77 47.74
N ALA A 370 -18.60 4.84 48.81
CA ALA A 370 -18.78 3.98 49.99
C ALA A 370 -20.13 4.24 50.69
N GLY A 371 -20.63 5.47 50.71
CA GLY A 371 -21.95 5.79 51.28
C GLY A 371 -23.12 5.27 50.43
N GLN A 372 -22.97 5.14 49.13
CA GLN A 372 -24.00 4.57 48.25
C GLN A 372 -24.10 3.03 48.34
N SER A 373 -23.04 2.33 48.71
CA SER A 373 -23.06 0.88 48.87
C SER A 373 -23.63 0.41 50.21
N GLN A 374 -23.81 1.29 51.20
CA GLN A 374 -24.40 0.95 52.48
C GLN A 374 -25.91 1.31 52.61
N GLY A 375 -26.51 1.95 51.60
CA GLY A 375 -27.92 2.34 51.59
C GLY A 375 -28.83 1.46 50.75
N GLY A 376 -28.36 0.30 50.27
CA GLY A 376 -29.13 -0.66 49.48
C GLY A 376 -29.26 -2.03 50.16
N ASN A 377 -29.92 -2.09 51.30
CA ASN A 377 -30.36 -3.35 51.88
C ASN A 377 -31.81 -3.22 52.31
#